data_4502fd65b6f5b7bf431607dbcff1d1f0
#
_entry.id   4502fd65b6f5b7bf431607dbcff1d1f0
#
_cell.length_a   1.000
_cell.length_b   1.000
_cell.length_c   1.000
_cell.angle_alpha   90.00
_cell.angle_beta   90.00
_cell.angle_gamma   90.00
#
_symmetry.space_group_name_H-M   'P 1'
#
loop_
_entity.id
_entity.type
_entity.pdbx_description
1 polymer ?
#
loop_
_entity_poly.entity_id
_entity_poly.type
_entity_poly.pdbx_seq_one_letter_code
_entity_poly.pdbx_strand_id
1 'polypeptide(L)'
;MATALHAQIEQLEDLKASLSSAAPAPPTARPDNIPAADVADFERMIHATLEAWHVPGDNHVIYDPTSAELSVDGQPRKSRGRGMRSILHAAFAVSLARRNTARDLIHPGFVVLDTPVLTYRRPEDPHEERPELMTYDVVENFYRDLLDNPPGQVIVIENPTPPASIRGRAAVHAFSVDGSVRKGFFPPRDRQ
;
A
#
# COMPACT_ATOMS: atom_id res chain seq x y z
N MET A 1 8.94 -38.99 -10.11
CA MET A 1 8.90 -37.61 -9.56
C MET A 1 9.80 -36.63 -10.32
N ALA A 2 11.02 -36.96 -10.69
CA ALA A 2 11.93 -36.09 -11.45
C ALA A 2 11.38 -35.63 -12.83
N THR A 3 10.69 -36.51 -13.55
CA THR A 3 10.15 -36.26 -14.88
C THR A 3 9.04 -35.19 -14.88
N ALA A 4 8.17 -35.18 -13.88
CA ALA A 4 7.08 -34.19 -13.76
C ALA A 4 7.65 -32.78 -13.44
N LEU A 5 8.72 -32.70 -12.64
CA LEU A 5 9.38 -31.44 -12.32
C LEU A 5 10.10 -30.86 -13.53
N HIS A 6 10.75 -31.71 -14.35
CA HIS A 6 11.39 -31.30 -15.61
C HIS A 6 10.37 -30.72 -16.59
N ALA A 7 9.23 -31.36 -16.77
CA ALA A 7 8.17 -30.86 -17.65
C ALA A 7 7.59 -29.52 -17.18
N GLN A 8 7.50 -29.31 -15.86
CA GLN A 8 7.06 -28.00 -15.32
C GLN A 8 8.11 -26.90 -15.54
N ILE A 9 9.39 -27.23 -15.42
CA ILE A 9 10.48 -26.28 -15.68
C ILE A 9 10.46 -25.88 -17.16
N GLU A 10 10.37 -26.82 -18.09
CA GLU A 10 10.27 -26.55 -19.53
C GLU A 10 9.06 -25.64 -19.85
N GLN A 11 7.89 -25.94 -19.30
CA GLN A 11 6.71 -25.10 -19.49
C GLN A 11 6.90 -23.67 -18.96
N LEU A 12 7.56 -23.48 -17.85
CA LEU A 12 7.85 -22.16 -17.29
C LEU A 12 8.92 -21.41 -18.11
N GLU A 13 9.88 -22.10 -18.65
CA GLU A 13 10.89 -21.54 -19.53
C GLU A 13 10.28 -21.10 -20.87
N ASP A 14 9.41 -21.90 -21.46
CA ASP A 14 8.66 -21.57 -22.67
C ASP A 14 7.72 -20.37 -22.45
N LEU A 15 7.03 -20.32 -21.32
CA LEU A 15 6.18 -19.19 -20.96
C LEU A 15 7.02 -17.91 -20.75
N LYS A 16 8.17 -18.02 -20.09
CA LYS A 16 9.11 -16.92 -19.91
C LYS A 16 9.67 -16.44 -21.26
N ALA A 17 10.01 -17.35 -22.16
CA ALA A 17 10.48 -17.02 -23.50
C ALA A 17 9.39 -16.32 -24.31
N SER A 18 8.15 -16.79 -24.24
CA SER A 18 7.00 -16.16 -24.93
C SER A 18 6.68 -14.77 -24.40
N LEU A 19 6.78 -14.56 -23.06
CA LEU A 19 6.62 -13.25 -22.43
C LEU A 19 7.78 -12.30 -22.76
N SER A 20 9.00 -12.83 -22.92
CA SER A 20 10.19 -12.03 -23.28
C SER A 20 10.23 -11.70 -24.78
N SER A 21 9.64 -12.53 -25.64
CA SER A 21 9.56 -12.28 -27.08
C SER A 21 8.36 -11.41 -27.46
N ALA A 22 7.35 -11.29 -26.60
CA ALA A 22 6.35 -10.23 -26.71
C ALA A 22 7.10 -8.91 -26.55
N ALA A 23 7.48 -8.27 -27.67
CA ALA A 23 8.06 -6.94 -27.65
C ALA A 23 7.17 -6.08 -26.74
N PRO A 24 7.76 -5.37 -25.74
CA PRO A 24 6.95 -4.49 -24.92
C PRO A 24 6.20 -3.58 -25.91
N ALA A 25 4.88 -3.58 -25.80
CA ALA A 25 4.09 -2.62 -26.56
C ALA A 25 4.76 -1.26 -26.35
N PRO A 26 5.03 -0.48 -27.42
CA PRO A 26 5.65 0.82 -27.24
C PRO A 26 4.89 1.52 -26.12
N PRO A 27 5.59 2.14 -25.14
CA PRO A 27 4.93 2.76 -24.03
C PRO A 27 3.82 3.62 -24.63
N THR A 28 2.57 3.27 -24.34
CA THR A 28 1.41 4.04 -24.78
C THR A 28 1.75 5.47 -24.41
N ALA A 29 1.89 6.35 -25.42
CA ALA A 29 2.26 7.73 -25.20
C ALA A 29 1.46 8.19 -23.98
N ARG A 30 2.13 8.64 -22.93
CA ARG A 30 1.44 9.14 -21.74
C ARG A 30 0.43 10.12 -22.29
N PRO A 31 -0.86 10.01 -21.98
CA PRO A 31 -1.80 11.00 -22.47
C PRO A 31 -1.24 12.35 -22.03
N ASP A 32 -0.85 13.18 -22.99
CA ASP A 32 -0.14 14.44 -22.74
C ASP A 32 -0.97 15.41 -21.89
N ASN A 33 -2.18 15.00 -21.50
CA ASN A 33 -3.08 15.85 -20.74
C ASN A 33 -4.11 15.01 -19.96
N ILE A 34 -3.84 14.80 -18.67
CA ILE A 34 -4.90 14.34 -17.75
C ILE A 34 -5.86 15.51 -17.56
N PRO A 35 -7.18 15.34 -17.80
CA PRO A 35 -8.13 16.43 -17.59
C PRO A 35 -8.04 17.02 -16.20
N ALA A 36 -8.04 18.35 -16.07
CA ALA A 36 -7.93 19.03 -14.78
C ALA A 36 -9.02 18.60 -13.79
N ALA A 37 -10.22 18.28 -14.31
CA ALA A 37 -11.31 17.75 -13.49
C ALA A 37 -10.97 16.37 -12.87
N ASP A 38 -10.23 15.53 -13.58
CA ASP A 38 -9.80 14.23 -13.08
C ASP A 38 -8.69 14.35 -12.04
N VAL A 39 -7.81 15.32 -12.20
CA VAL A 39 -6.78 15.67 -11.21
C VAL A 39 -7.44 16.17 -9.93
N ALA A 40 -8.33 17.16 -10.04
CA ALA A 40 -9.04 17.73 -8.90
C ALA A 40 -9.91 16.70 -8.16
N ASP A 41 -10.52 15.76 -8.88
CA ASP A 41 -11.27 14.64 -8.30
C ASP A 41 -10.34 13.72 -7.48
N PHE A 42 -9.19 13.41 -8.03
CA PHE A 42 -8.19 12.56 -7.37
C PHE A 42 -7.60 13.24 -6.12
N GLU A 43 -7.29 14.53 -6.20
CA GLU A 43 -6.83 15.33 -5.05
C GLU A 43 -7.85 15.31 -3.91
N ARG A 44 -9.15 15.50 -4.23
CA ARG A 44 -10.22 15.40 -3.23
C ARG A 44 -10.31 14.02 -2.59
N MET A 45 -10.10 12.95 -3.34
CA MET A 45 -10.11 11.59 -2.80
C MET A 45 -8.93 11.34 -1.86
N ILE A 46 -7.72 11.83 -2.20
CA ILE A 46 -6.56 11.74 -1.31
C ILE A 46 -6.80 12.54 -0.04
N HIS A 47 -7.30 13.78 -0.17
CA HIS A 47 -7.65 14.63 0.98
C HIS A 47 -8.64 13.90 1.91
N ALA A 48 -9.75 13.40 1.38
CA ALA A 48 -10.74 12.67 2.17
C ALA A 48 -10.18 11.40 2.84
N THR A 49 -9.22 10.72 2.20
CA THR A 49 -8.55 9.56 2.78
C THR A 49 -7.63 9.97 3.94
N LEU A 50 -6.87 11.05 3.81
CA LEU A 50 -6.01 11.58 4.88
C LEU A 50 -6.84 12.07 6.07
N GLU A 51 -7.98 12.74 5.82
CA GLU A 51 -8.95 13.14 6.83
C GLU A 51 -9.54 11.93 7.57
N ALA A 52 -9.98 10.90 6.83
CA ALA A 52 -10.51 9.67 7.41
C ALA A 52 -9.48 8.94 8.29
N TRP A 53 -8.20 9.06 7.98
CA TRP A 53 -7.11 8.50 8.76
C TRP A 53 -6.64 9.41 9.90
N HIS A 54 -7.21 10.61 10.04
CA HIS A 54 -6.83 11.63 11.02
C HIS A 54 -5.33 12.01 10.91
N VAL A 55 -4.80 12.07 9.68
CA VAL A 55 -3.43 12.51 9.46
C VAL A 55 -3.32 14.00 9.85
N PRO A 56 -2.37 14.38 10.71
CA PRO A 56 -2.25 15.77 11.18
C PRO A 56 -1.94 16.76 10.04
N GLY A 57 -2.60 17.91 10.06
CA GLY A 57 -2.47 19.00 9.08
C GLY A 57 -3.80 19.37 8.46
N ASP A 58 -3.79 20.36 7.57
CA ASP A 58 -4.97 20.75 6.79
C ASP A 58 -5.23 19.80 5.63
N ASN A 59 -4.24 18.92 5.35
CA ASN A 59 -4.28 17.92 4.30
C ASN A 59 -4.64 18.51 2.92
N HIS A 60 -4.23 19.73 2.65
CA HIS A 60 -4.41 20.36 1.35
C HIS A 60 -3.56 19.67 0.29
N VAL A 61 -4.20 18.93 -0.60
CA VAL A 61 -3.56 18.06 -1.59
C VAL A 61 -3.44 18.76 -2.93
N ILE A 62 -2.25 18.71 -3.54
CA ILE A 62 -1.98 19.10 -4.92
C ILE A 62 -1.20 17.97 -5.59
N TYR A 63 -1.70 17.49 -6.73
CA TYR A 63 -1.03 16.48 -7.55
C TYR A 63 -0.60 17.08 -8.88
N ASP A 64 0.70 17.06 -9.16
CA ASP A 64 1.24 17.43 -10.46
C ASP A 64 1.38 16.18 -11.35
N PRO A 65 0.52 16.02 -12.37
CA PRO A 65 0.58 14.85 -13.25
C PRO A 65 1.83 14.84 -14.14
N THR A 66 2.48 16.00 -14.36
CA THR A 66 3.67 16.10 -15.20
C THR A 66 4.88 15.49 -14.51
N SER A 67 5.09 15.83 -13.24
CA SER A 67 6.18 15.28 -12.42
C SER A 67 5.78 14.01 -11.66
N ALA A 68 4.49 13.64 -11.67
CA ALA A 68 3.89 12.61 -10.83
C ALA A 68 4.17 12.82 -9.33
N GLU A 69 4.24 14.09 -8.89
CA GLU A 69 4.55 14.46 -7.52
C GLU A 69 3.29 14.87 -6.76
N LEU A 70 3.19 14.35 -5.54
CA LEU A 70 2.16 14.70 -4.58
C LEU A 70 2.72 15.70 -3.58
N SER A 71 2.04 16.84 -3.43
CA SER A 71 2.31 17.83 -2.39
C SER A 71 1.13 17.90 -1.43
N VAL A 72 1.42 17.97 -0.14
CA VAL A 72 0.40 18.14 0.91
C VAL A 72 0.83 19.29 1.82
N ASP A 73 -0.09 20.23 2.07
CA ASP A 73 0.18 21.45 2.85
C ASP A 73 1.42 22.21 2.32
N GLY A 74 1.48 22.34 1.00
CA GLY A 74 2.56 23.07 0.31
C GLY A 74 3.93 22.37 0.30
N GLN A 75 4.05 21.16 0.84
CA GLN A 75 5.31 20.43 0.85
C GLN A 75 5.25 19.18 -0.03
N PRO A 76 6.18 19.00 -0.98
CA PRO A 76 6.28 17.79 -1.78
C PRO A 76 6.50 16.54 -0.91
N ARG A 77 5.86 15.43 -1.27
CA ARG A 77 6.00 14.15 -0.56
C ARG A 77 7.47 13.76 -0.38
N LYS A 78 8.32 13.93 -1.40
CA LYS A 78 9.74 13.57 -1.37
C LYS A 78 10.55 14.34 -0.31
N SER A 79 10.12 15.54 0.10
CA SER A 79 10.80 16.37 1.12
C SER A 79 10.36 16.03 2.54
N ARG A 80 9.32 15.21 2.71
CA ARG A 80 8.79 14.81 4.02
C ARG A 80 9.65 13.73 4.68
N GLY A 81 9.57 13.63 5.99
CA GLY A 81 10.16 12.52 6.76
C GLY A 81 9.61 11.15 6.32
N ARG A 82 10.36 10.08 6.61
CA ARG A 82 10.04 8.72 6.15
C ARG A 82 8.59 8.31 6.43
N GLY A 83 8.09 8.55 7.63
CA GLY A 83 6.75 8.13 8.00
C GLY A 83 5.65 8.90 7.28
N MET A 84 5.79 10.22 7.17
CA MET A 84 4.84 11.00 6.39
C MET A 84 4.86 10.56 4.91
N ARG A 85 6.02 10.24 4.36
CA ARG A 85 6.08 9.71 2.98
C ARG A 85 5.35 8.38 2.83
N SER A 86 5.46 7.48 3.83
CA SER A 86 4.78 6.18 3.79
C SER A 86 3.26 6.34 3.83
N ILE A 87 2.73 7.16 4.73
CA ILE A 87 1.28 7.37 4.83
C ILE A 87 0.72 8.10 3.61
N LEU A 88 1.43 9.10 3.07
CA LEU A 88 1.03 9.79 1.84
C LEU A 88 1.06 8.86 0.62
N HIS A 89 2.03 7.93 0.56
CA HIS A 89 2.07 6.93 -0.48
C HIS A 89 0.91 5.94 -0.36
N ALA A 90 0.59 5.52 0.85
CA ALA A 90 -0.57 4.65 1.11
C ALA A 90 -1.89 5.34 0.73
N ALA A 91 -2.07 6.61 1.11
CA ALA A 91 -3.25 7.39 0.75
C ALA A 91 -3.39 7.55 -0.77
N PHE A 92 -2.28 7.82 -1.46
CA PHE A 92 -2.26 7.87 -2.94
C PHE A 92 -2.70 6.53 -3.55
N ALA A 93 -2.10 5.42 -3.14
CA ALA A 93 -2.39 4.09 -3.70
C ALA A 93 -3.84 3.66 -3.43
N VAL A 94 -4.34 3.86 -2.22
CA VAL A 94 -5.72 3.52 -1.83
C VAL A 94 -6.73 4.39 -2.58
N SER A 95 -6.49 5.70 -2.66
CA SER A 95 -7.37 6.63 -3.37
C SER A 95 -7.41 6.33 -4.87
N LEU A 96 -6.25 5.99 -5.47
CA LEU A 96 -6.19 5.60 -6.88
C LEU A 96 -7.01 4.32 -7.14
N ALA A 97 -6.86 3.31 -6.29
CA ALA A 97 -7.62 2.07 -6.40
C ALA A 97 -9.13 2.30 -6.21
N ARG A 98 -9.53 3.10 -5.20
CA ARG A 98 -10.94 3.50 -4.99
C ARG A 98 -11.52 4.21 -6.19
N ARG A 99 -10.77 5.17 -6.75
CA ARG A 99 -11.19 5.90 -7.95
C ARG A 99 -11.40 4.98 -9.13
N ASN A 100 -10.46 4.07 -9.37
CA ASN A 100 -10.55 3.14 -10.48
C ASN A 100 -11.73 2.18 -10.32
N THR A 101 -11.95 1.67 -9.10
CA THR A 101 -13.13 0.84 -8.79
C THR A 101 -14.44 1.62 -8.99
N ALA A 102 -14.52 2.84 -8.48
CA ALA A 102 -15.75 3.66 -8.60
C ALA A 102 -16.09 4.05 -10.04
N ARG A 103 -15.12 4.07 -10.93
CA ARG A 103 -15.28 4.43 -12.35
C ARG A 103 -15.22 3.23 -13.30
N ASP A 104 -15.22 2.01 -12.77
CA ASP A 104 -15.09 0.77 -13.54
C ASP A 104 -13.87 0.77 -14.48
N LEU A 105 -12.76 1.36 -14.01
CA LEU A 105 -11.49 1.39 -14.73
C LEU A 105 -10.66 0.14 -14.42
N ILE A 106 -9.81 -0.24 -15.37
CA ILE A 106 -8.92 -1.40 -15.22
C ILE A 106 -7.95 -1.15 -14.06
N HIS A 107 -7.94 -2.06 -13.08
CA HIS A 107 -6.97 -2.11 -12.01
C HIS A 107 -6.78 -3.56 -11.53
N PRO A 108 -5.68 -3.88 -10.83
CA PRO A 108 -5.35 -5.28 -10.46
C PRO A 108 -6.31 -5.90 -9.44
N GLY A 109 -7.22 -5.15 -8.84
CA GLY A 109 -8.15 -5.63 -7.81
C GLY A 109 -7.55 -5.74 -6.41
N PHE A 110 -6.29 -5.38 -6.24
CA PHE A 110 -5.63 -5.38 -4.93
C PHE A 110 -4.64 -4.22 -4.78
N VAL A 111 -4.33 -3.90 -3.52
CA VAL A 111 -3.28 -2.95 -3.11
C VAL A 111 -2.39 -3.62 -2.07
N VAL A 112 -1.07 -3.44 -2.20
CA VAL A 112 -0.09 -3.89 -1.21
C VAL A 112 0.56 -2.66 -0.58
N LEU A 113 0.50 -2.56 0.75
CA LEU A 113 1.06 -1.48 1.53
C LEU A 113 2.14 -2.03 2.46
N ASP A 114 3.37 -1.56 2.27
CA ASP A 114 4.51 -1.94 3.11
C ASP A 114 4.79 -0.85 4.15
N THR A 115 4.64 -1.20 5.41
CA THR A 115 4.91 -0.34 6.57
C THR A 115 4.29 1.07 6.49
N PRO A 116 2.98 1.19 6.13
CA PRO A 116 2.35 2.49 5.85
C PRO A 116 2.24 3.39 7.08
N VAL A 117 2.11 2.82 8.29
CA VAL A 117 1.89 3.56 9.54
C VAL A 117 3.08 3.52 10.50
N LEU A 118 4.28 3.22 9.99
CA LEU A 118 5.49 3.03 10.81
C LEU A 118 5.78 4.17 11.80
N THR A 119 5.59 5.42 11.40
CA THR A 119 5.91 6.60 12.22
C THR A 119 4.81 6.94 13.24
N TYR A 120 3.62 6.41 13.04
CA TYR A 120 2.48 6.63 13.93
C TYR A 120 2.37 5.55 15.02
N ARG A 121 3.45 4.85 15.31
CA ARG A 121 3.53 3.83 16.35
C ARG A 121 4.01 4.40 17.66
N ARG A 122 3.62 3.74 18.76
CA ARG A 122 4.24 3.96 20.07
C ARG A 122 5.73 3.69 19.94
N PRO A 123 6.60 4.59 20.45
CA PRO A 123 7.99 4.26 20.69
C PRO A 123 8.04 3.05 21.64
N GLU A 124 8.94 2.10 21.37
CA GLU A 124 9.23 1.01 22.30
C GLU A 124 9.96 1.54 23.55
N ASP A 125 10.53 2.76 23.48
CA ASP A 125 11.21 3.43 24.56
C ASP A 125 10.25 4.39 25.30
N PRO A 126 9.98 4.18 26.60
CA PRO A 126 9.09 5.02 27.41
C PRO A 126 9.58 6.48 27.59
N HIS A 127 10.83 6.78 27.23
CA HIS A 127 11.44 8.11 27.40
C HIS A 127 11.38 9.01 26.16
N GLU A 128 10.89 8.53 25.02
CA GLU A 128 10.61 9.41 23.87
C GLU A 128 9.28 10.15 24.07
N GLU A 129 9.36 11.42 24.47
CA GLU A 129 8.21 12.33 24.52
C GLU A 129 7.70 12.62 23.10
N ARG A 130 6.63 11.96 22.71
CA ARG A 130 5.81 12.34 21.54
C ARG A 130 4.36 12.57 22.00
N PRO A 131 3.59 13.45 21.32
CA PRO A 131 2.18 13.67 21.65
C PRO A 131 1.40 12.36 21.47
N GLU A 132 1.22 11.61 22.55
CA GLU A 132 0.76 10.22 22.56
C GLU A 132 -0.64 10.01 21.96
N LEU A 133 -1.52 10.99 22.10
CA LEU A 133 -2.93 10.85 21.72
C LEU A 133 -3.18 10.92 20.20
N MET A 134 -2.43 11.72 19.44
CA MET A 134 -2.64 11.85 17.98
C MET A 134 -2.13 10.66 17.19
N THR A 135 -1.18 9.91 17.70
CA THR A 135 -0.48 8.84 16.99
C THR A 135 -1.31 7.56 16.88
N TYR A 136 -2.07 7.26 17.93
CA TYR A 136 -2.95 6.08 17.96
C TYR A 136 -4.14 6.19 17.05
N ASP A 137 -4.67 7.39 16.95
CA ASP A 137 -5.85 7.65 16.17
C ASP A 137 -5.60 7.40 14.68
N VAL A 138 -4.43 7.79 14.16
CA VAL A 138 -4.04 7.53 12.76
C VAL A 138 -3.99 6.03 12.45
N VAL A 139 -3.35 5.24 13.31
CA VAL A 139 -3.23 3.78 13.09
C VAL A 139 -4.60 3.10 13.13
N GLU A 140 -5.40 3.39 14.14
CA GLU A 140 -6.73 2.81 14.30
C GLU A 140 -7.65 3.19 13.13
N ASN A 141 -7.67 4.47 12.76
CA ASN A 141 -8.51 4.97 11.67
C ASN A 141 -8.04 4.50 10.29
N PHE A 142 -6.73 4.39 10.05
CA PHE A 142 -6.18 3.78 8.85
C PHE A 142 -6.74 2.37 8.63
N TYR A 143 -6.63 1.50 9.62
CA TYR A 143 -7.14 0.13 9.48
C TYR A 143 -8.65 0.09 9.39
N ARG A 144 -9.35 0.91 10.17
CA ARG A 144 -10.82 0.98 10.15
C ARG A 144 -11.33 1.39 8.77
N ASP A 145 -10.76 2.43 8.18
CA ASP A 145 -11.15 2.89 6.86
C ASP A 145 -10.88 1.85 5.77
N LEU A 146 -9.75 1.12 5.84
CA LEU A 146 -9.48 0.04 4.90
C LEU A 146 -10.46 -1.12 5.02
N LEU A 147 -10.99 -1.39 6.22
CA LEU A 147 -12.01 -2.42 6.44
C LEU A 147 -13.41 -1.99 6.03
N ASP A 148 -13.75 -0.72 6.27
CA ASP A 148 -15.09 -0.20 6.01
C ASP A 148 -15.27 0.22 4.55
N ASN A 149 -14.19 0.66 3.90
CA ASN A 149 -14.17 1.16 2.52
C ASN A 149 -13.04 0.53 1.68
N PRO A 150 -12.96 -0.80 1.53
CA PRO A 150 -11.87 -1.42 0.82
C PRO A 150 -11.95 -1.14 -0.69
N PRO A 151 -10.84 -0.79 -1.35
CA PRO A 151 -10.80 -0.62 -2.81
C PRO A 151 -10.73 -1.94 -3.59
N GLY A 152 -10.94 -3.04 -2.95
CA GLY A 152 -10.69 -4.41 -3.37
C GLY A 152 -9.94 -5.16 -2.28
N GLN A 153 -9.06 -6.10 -2.62
CA GLN A 153 -8.19 -6.73 -1.64
C GLN A 153 -7.10 -5.74 -1.18
N VAL A 154 -6.94 -5.57 0.13
CA VAL A 154 -5.83 -4.79 0.70
C VAL A 154 -4.92 -5.72 1.50
N ILE A 155 -3.63 -5.71 1.18
CA ILE A 155 -2.58 -6.47 1.88
C ILE A 155 -1.69 -5.45 2.58
N VAL A 156 -1.69 -5.47 3.91
CA VAL A 156 -0.82 -4.61 4.72
C VAL A 156 0.29 -5.47 5.32
N ILE A 157 1.53 -5.11 5.02
CA ILE A 157 2.73 -5.75 5.57
C ILE A 157 3.26 -4.85 6.67
N GLU A 158 3.31 -5.36 7.90
CA GLU A 158 3.71 -4.58 9.06
C GLU A 158 4.49 -5.43 10.07
N ASN A 159 5.45 -4.83 10.77
CA ASN A 159 6.18 -5.52 11.83
C ASN A 159 5.35 -5.71 13.11
N PRO A 160 4.62 -4.71 13.63
CA PRO A 160 3.80 -4.91 14.81
C PRO A 160 2.47 -5.56 14.49
N THR A 161 1.89 -6.11 15.51
CA THR A 161 0.55 -6.66 15.49
C THR A 161 -0.47 -5.54 15.25
N PRO A 162 -1.47 -5.74 14.37
CA PRO A 162 -2.52 -4.75 14.16
C PRO A 162 -3.36 -4.54 15.45
N PRO A 163 -4.07 -3.39 15.56
CA PRO A 163 -4.94 -3.11 16.69
C PRO A 163 -5.93 -4.24 16.98
N ALA A 164 -6.28 -4.42 18.27
CA ALA A 164 -7.16 -5.51 18.68
C ALA A 164 -8.57 -5.43 18.04
N SER A 165 -9.08 -4.21 17.83
CA SER A 165 -10.34 -3.91 17.15
C SER A 165 -10.43 -4.44 15.71
N ILE A 166 -9.29 -4.63 15.08
CA ILE A 166 -9.18 -5.02 13.67
C ILE A 166 -9.05 -6.53 13.50
N ARG A 167 -8.44 -7.23 14.47
CA ARG A 167 -8.05 -8.65 14.34
C ARG A 167 -9.20 -9.61 14.06
N GLY A 168 -10.39 -9.31 14.51
CA GLY A 168 -11.58 -10.13 14.24
C GLY A 168 -12.24 -9.89 12.88
N ARG A 169 -11.79 -8.86 12.14
CA ARG A 169 -12.38 -8.41 10.86
C ARG A 169 -11.46 -8.64 9.66
N ALA A 170 -10.19 -8.94 9.91
CA ALA A 170 -9.18 -9.18 8.88
C ALA A 170 -8.48 -10.52 9.08
N ALA A 171 -7.99 -11.13 7.99
CA ALA A 171 -7.09 -12.27 8.07
C ALA A 171 -5.69 -11.78 8.49
N VAL A 172 -5.22 -12.21 9.66
CA VAL A 172 -3.90 -11.84 10.18
C VAL A 172 -2.96 -13.03 10.11
N HIS A 173 -1.86 -12.87 9.38
CA HIS A 173 -0.80 -13.86 9.24
C HIS A 173 0.45 -13.36 9.96
N ALA A 174 0.79 -13.98 11.09
CA ALA A 174 2.00 -13.64 11.83
C ALA A 174 3.18 -14.50 11.37
N PHE A 175 4.36 -13.88 11.31
CA PHE A 175 5.62 -14.52 10.99
C PHE A 175 6.65 -14.19 12.08
N SER A 176 7.49 -15.15 12.47
CA SER A 176 8.56 -14.91 13.44
C SER A 176 9.88 -15.53 12.99
N VAL A 177 10.97 -14.94 13.45
CA VAL A 177 12.33 -15.44 13.20
C VAL A 177 12.64 -16.62 14.12
N ASP A 178 12.16 -16.61 15.34
CA ASP A 178 12.41 -17.62 16.38
C ASP A 178 11.61 -18.93 16.20
N GLY A 179 10.59 -18.89 15.31
CA GLY A 179 9.75 -20.05 15.01
C GLY A 179 8.60 -20.25 16.00
N SER A 180 8.30 -19.27 16.86
CA SER A 180 7.11 -19.29 17.72
C SER A 180 5.82 -19.29 16.90
N VAL A 181 5.87 -18.75 15.70
CA VAL A 181 4.84 -18.84 14.67
C VAL A 181 5.50 -19.18 13.31
N ARG A 182 4.77 -19.10 12.21
CA ARG A 182 5.27 -19.43 10.88
C ARG A 182 6.50 -18.56 10.50
N LYS A 183 7.58 -19.20 9.98
CA LYS A 183 8.83 -18.51 9.62
C LYS A 183 8.84 -17.78 8.29
N GLY A 184 7.75 -17.76 7.54
CA GLY A 184 7.66 -17.08 6.25
C GLY A 184 6.47 -17.55 5.42
N PHE A 185 6.33 -16.99 4.22
CA PHE A 185 5.25 -17.34 3.29
C PHE A 185 5.32 -18.79 2.83
N PHE A 186 6.53 -19.32 2.65
CA PHE A 186 6.73 -20.70 2.23
C PHE A 186 6.89 -21.62 3.46
N PRO A 187 6.32 -22.84 3.43
CA PRO A 187 6.60 -23.79 4.48
C PRO A 187 8.10 -24.09 4.52
N PRO A 188 8.67 -24.33 5.72
CA PRO A 188 10.06 -24.76 5.83
C PRO A 188 10.26 -26.01 4.98
N ARG A 189 11.33 -26.05 4.20
CA ARG A 189 11.74 -27.29 3.54
C ARG A 189 12.17 -28.25 4.65
N ASP A 190 11.50 -29.38 4.75
CA ASP A 190 11.99 -30.47 5.59
C ASP A 190 13.41 -30.79 5.12
N ARG A 191 14.39 -30.56 5.98
CA ARG A 191 15.75 -31.03 5.74
C ARG A 191 15.71 -32.55 5.92
N GLN A 192 15.69 -33.28 4.81
CA GLN A 192 16.00 -34.69 4.79
C GLN A 192 17.46 -34.92 5.06
#